data_f5aaa428e47ab08e8444f36b5cb2bafa
#
_entry.id   f5aaa428e47ab08e8444f36b5cb2bafa
#
_cell.length_a   1.000
_cell.length_b   1.000
_cell.length_c   1.000
_cell.angle_alpha   90.00
_cell.angle_beta   90.00
_cell.angle_gamma   90.00
#
_symmetry.space_group_name_H-M   'P 1'
#
loop_
_entity.id
_entity.type
_entity.pdbx_description
1 polymer ?
#
loop_
_entity_poly.entity_id
_entity_poly.type
_entity_poly.pdbx_seq_one_letter_code
_entity_poly.pdbx_strand_id
1 'polypeptide(L)'
;MCNYLPSLNSGSTSTVTFNPDGLLTDIVVSAQLPVPATPTGGAAAGEGLGLGRGWLYNMVASISVRYAGSSLYFFGGEQSLIENLFDCEDSVKRDNLLALGGAELKSPADWANASLRQASIYIKLPHNSPSSQEKPIGFPTDAISAPVQIQITWKNFADIVLVNATTGANAAAVAATIPTAFSSGQMQFKQAHLQDRSDSIAAREDLSKHALSVPLKYFPQFQFQATLPSQAGSSYPVNLTGFRSGSVQGILLWVVRSADLSSTTAGNPLNYVPLQSVTLSVNGLNYFVAGQNSSQIWDLVERKTACQFSTTTLAWSSGSQAYVATPAAGYYVWMPFAQGTEVLRDDSMLSNGLGIANSVVNLTVDTGLTSTECQLYAAYLYNSTLLVSGGSCDYVF
;
A
#
# COMPACT_ATOMS: atom_id res chain seq x y z
N MET A 1 11.38 -9.70 -17.44
CA MET A 1 10.86 -11.08 -17.36
C MET A 1 9.39 -11.01 -16.93
N CYS A 2 8.53 -11.87 -17.43
CA CYS A 2 7.10 -11.89 -17.12
C CYS A 2 6.70 -13.31 -16.71
N ASN A 3 6.07 -13.45 -15.55
CA ASN A 3 5.55 -14.70 -15.03
C ASN A 3 4.05 -14.59 -14.80
N TYR A 4 3.30 -15.59 -15.22
CA TYR A 4 1.88 -15.66 -14.88
C TYR A 4 1.70 -16.02 -13.41
N LEU A 5 0.69 -15.42 -12.78
CA LEU A 5 0.34 -15.75 -11.41
C LEU A 5 -0.27 -17.16 -11.37
N PRO A 6 0.23 -18.08 -10.54
CA PRO A 6 -0.18 -19.47 -10.54
C PRO A 6 -1.58 -19.71 -9.93
N SER A 7 -2.07 -18.77 -9.13
CA SER A 7 -3.41 -18.83 -8.56
C SER A 7 -4.09 -17.48 -8.70
N LEU A 8 -5.28 -17.46 -9.27
CA LEU A 8 -6.07 -16.28 -9.57
C LEU A 8 -7.38 -16.25 -8.77
N ASN A 9 -7.59 -17.22 -7.89
CA ASN A 9 -8.83 -17.32 -7.10
C ASN A 9 -8.86 -16.30 -5.96
N SER A 10 -10.05 -15.82 -5.69
CA SER A 10 -10.39 -15.02 -4.51
C SER A 10 -9.98 -15.77 -3.22
N GLY A 11 -9.39 -15.07 -2.27
CA GLY A 11 -8.91 -15.66 -1.01
C GLY A 11 -7.71 -16.59 -1.12
N SER A 12 -7.13 -16.76 -2.31
CA SER A 12 -5.96 -17.63 -2.52
C SER A 12 -4.64 -16.90 -2.39
N THR A 13 -3.55 -17.65 -2.36
CA THR A 13 -2.18 -17.13 -2.41
C THR A 13 -1.50 -17.51 -3.70
N SER A 14 -0.99 -16.51 -4.42
CA SER A 14 -0.13 -16.68 -5.58
C SER A 14 1.32 -16.59 -5.18
N THR A 15 2.14 -17.58 -5.52
CA THR A 15 3.58 -17.57 -5.26
C THR A 15 4.33 -17.60 -6.57
N VAL A 16 5.18 -16.61 -6.78
CA VAL A 16 6.09 -16.54 -7.92
C VAL A 16 7.52 -16.65 -7.40
N THR A 17 8.24 -17.61 -7.97
CA THR A 17 9.66 -17.83 -7.66
C THR A 17 10.50 -17.43 -8.87
N PHE A 18 11.56 -16.69 -8.66
CA PHE A 18 12.51 -16.36 -9.70
C PHE A 18 13.94 -16.59 -9.24
N ASN A 19 14.77 -16.99 -10.19
CA ASN A 19 16.18 -17.23 -9.91
C ASN A 19 16.94 -15.91 -9.87
N PRO A 20 17.95 -15.82 -9.01
CA PRO A 20 18.82 -14.66 -8.97
C PRO A 20 19.52 -14.43 -10.32
N ASP A 21 19.36 -13.24 -10.87
CA ASP A 21 20.06 -12.83 -12.09
C ASP A 21 20.05 -11.30 -12.19
N GLY A 22 21.21 -10.66 -11.98
CA GLY A 22 21.37 -9.21 -12.02
C GLY A 22 20.77 -8.45 -10.83
N LEU A 23 20.45 -7.19 -11.03
CA LEU A 23 19.85 -6.30 -10.05
C LEU A 23 18.34 -6.21 -10.32
N LEU A 24 17.54 -6.65 -9.36
CA LEU A 24 16.08 -6.52 -9.43
C LEU A 24 15.69 -5.08 -9.07
N THR A 25 15.10 -4.34 -10.02
CA THR A 25 14.77 -2.91 -9.82
C THR A 25 13.29 -2.69 -9.56
N ASP A 26 12.41 -3.33 -10.32
CA ASP A 26 10.98 -3.11 -10.22
C ASP A 26 10.20 -4.42 -10.29
N ILE A 27 9.11 -4.46 -9.57
CA ILE A 27 8.12 -5.53 -9.64
C ILE A 27 6.76 -4.90 -9.89
N VAL A 28 6.09 -5.34 -10.95
CA VAL A 28 4.75 -4.90 -11.29
C VAL A 28 3.83 -6.10 -11.32
N VAL A 29 2.74 -6.02 -10.59
CA VAL A 29 1.67 -7.02 -10.61
C VAL A 29 0.50 -6.45 -11.38
N SER A 30 0.09 -7.15 -12.42
CA SER A 30 -1.08 -6.79 -13.23
C SER A 30 -2.12 -7.88 -13.12
N ALA A 31 -3.38 -7.48 -13.01
CA ALA A 31 -4.50 -8.41 -12.99
C ALA A 31 -5.70 -7.84 -13.75
N GLN A 32 -6.52 -8.73 -14.28
CA GLN A 32 -7.73 -8.40 -15.00
C GLN A 32 -8.92 -9.15 -14.41
N LEU A 33 -9.99 -8.41 -14.13
CA LEU A 33 -11.26 -8.99 -13.71
C LEU A 33 -12.02 -9.56 -14.90
N PRO A 34 -12.76 -10.68 -14.73
CA PRO A 34 -13.69 -11.15 -15.74
C PRO A 34 -14.92 -10.24 -15.85
N VAL A 35 -15.70 -10.39 -16.89
CA VAL A 35 -17.05 -9.82 -16.93
C VAL A 35 -17.91 -10.63 -15.94
N PRO A 36 -18.64 -9.97 -15.02
CA PRO A 36 -19.55 -10.66 -14.12
C PRO A 36 -20.63 -11.45 -14.89
N ALA A 37 -21.14 -12.49 -14.27
CA ALA A 37 -22.29 -13.18 -14.83
C ALA A 37 -23.55 -12.29 -14.80
N THR A 38 -24.52 -12.61 -15.64
CA THR A 38 -25.83 -11.95 -15.61
C THR A 38 -26.62 -12.41 -14.39
N PRO A 39 -27.14 -11.49 -13.55
CA PRO A 39 -27.95 -11.88 -12.39
C PRO A 39 -29.26 -12.57 -12.81
N THR A 40 -29.72 -13.46 -11.97
CA THR A 40 -31.09 -14.03 -12.13
C THR A 40 -32.12 -12.93 -11.88
N GLY A 41 -33.05 -12.75 -12.84
CA GLY A 41 -34.08 -11.72 -12.78
C GLY A 41 -34.06 -10.72 -13.93
N GLY A 42 -33.03 -10.80 -14.83
CA GLY A 42 -33.00 -10.04 -16.08
C GLY A 42 -32.23 -8.73 -16.05
N ALA A 43 -31.52 -8.43 -14.98
CA ALA A 43 -30.58 -7.30 -14.93
C ALA A 43 -29.35 -7.54 -15.84
N ALA A 44 -28.67 -6.49 -16.28
CA ALA A 44 -27.47 -6.62 -17.11
C ALA A 44 -26.28 -7.15 -16.33
N ALA A 45 -25.31 -7.74 -17.02
CA ALA A 45 -24.06 -8.20 -16.42
C ALA A 45 -23.32 -7.01 -15.77
N GLY A 46 -22.94 -7.13 -14.49
CA GLY A 46 -22.30 -6.06 -13.71
C GLY A 46 -23.24 -4.97 -13.19
N GLU A 47 -24.54 -5.05 -13.48
CA GLU A 47 -25.53 -4.15 -12.88
C GLU A 47 -25.65 -4.41 -11.38
N GLY A 48 -25.64 -3.35 -10.57
CA GLY A 48 -25.65 -3.46 -9.12
C GLY A 48 -24.29 -3.77 -8.48
N LEU A 49 -23.24 -4.00 -9.27
CA LEU A 49 -21.87 -4.18 -8.78
C LEU A 49 -21.06 -2.90 -8.92
N GLY A 50 -20.25 -2.57 -7.90
CA GLY A 50 -19.36 -1.43 -7.91
C GLY A 50 -17.98 -1.74 -7.34
N LEU A 51 -16.96 -1.13 -7.93
CA LEU A 51 -15.59 -1.14 -7.41
C LEU A 51 -15.02 0.28 -7.47
N GLY A 52 -14.42 0.73 -6.38
CA GLY A 52 -13.77 2.02 -6.30
C GLY A 52 -12.44 2.07 -7.06
N ARG A 53 -11.93 3.30 -7.27
CA ARG A 53 -10.62 3.55 -7.87
C ARG A 53 -9.52 2.90 -7.05
N GLY A 54 -8.48 2.38 -7.70
CA GLY A 54 -7.37 1.70 -7.02
C GLY A 54 -7.73 0.30 -6.48
N TRP A 55 -8.74 -0.33 -7.03
CA TRP A 55 -9.31 -1.57 -6.53
C TRP A 55 -8.29 -2.71 -6.39
N LEU A 56 -7.23 -2.76 -7.22
CA LEU A 56 -6.25 -3.85 -7.13
C LEU A 56 -5.43 -3.77 -5.83
N TYR A 57 -5.09 -2.56 -5.36
CA TYR A 57 -4.47 -2.40 -4.03
C TYR A 57 -5.39 -2.91 -2.93
N ASN A 58 -6.68 -2.65 -3.06
CA ASN A 58 -7.66 -3.11 -2.09
C ASN A 58 -7.87 -4.63 -2.09
N MET A 59 -7.72 -5.26 -3.26
CA MET A 59 -7.83 -6.73 -3.41
C MET A 59 -6.63 -7.49 -2.83
N VAL A 60 -5.52 -6.85 -2.58
CA VAL A 60 -4.35 -7.46 -1.97
C VAL A 60 -4.51 -7.49 -0.44
N ALA A 61 -4.59 -8.68 0.14
CA ALA A 61 -4.57 -8.84 1.59
C ALA A 61 -3.14 -8.66 2.13
N SER A 62 -2.16 -9.31 1.48
CA SER A 62 -0.76 -9.16 1.85
C SER A 62 0.17 -9.49 0.70
N ILE A 63 1.35 -8.88 0.72
CA ILE A 63 2.47 -9.20 -0.14
C ILE A 63 3.64 -9.57 0.75
N SER A 64 4.29 -10.69 0.46
CA SER A 64 5.48 -11.16 1.15
C SER A 64 6.60 -11.41 0.16
N VAL A 65 7.74 -10.79 0.40
CA VAL A 65 8.98 -11.08 -0.33
C VAL A 65 9.83 -11.98 0.56
N ARG A 66 10.14 -13.17 0.08
CA ARG A 66 10.88 -14.18 0.82
C ARG A 66 12.17 -14.55 0.13
N TYR A 67 13.16 -14.81 0.93
CA TYR A 67 14.46 -15.31 0.52
C TYR A 67 14.86 -16.49 1.40
N ALA A 68 15.25 -17.60 0.80
CA ALA A 68 15.63 -18.82 1.52
C ALA A 68 14.65 -19.23 2.64
N GLY A 69 13.34 -18.98 2.44
CA GLY A 69 12.29 -19.27 3.43
C GLY A 69 12.08 -18.18 4.49
N SER A 70 13.00 -17.24 4.64
CA SER A 70 12.83 -16.07 5.52
C SER A 70 12.03 -14.97 4.83
N SER A 71 11.11 -14.34 5.55
CA SER A 71 10.38 -13.18 5.05
C SER A 71 11.25 -11.94 5.23
N LEU A 72 11.69 -11.36 4.09
CA LEU A 72 12.44 -10.12 4.08
C LEU A 72 11.52 -8.91 4.22
N TYR A 73 10.34 -8.99 3.59
CA TYR A 73 9.41 -7.90 3.51
C TYR A 73 7.97 -8.43 3.51
N PHE A 74 7.11 -7.81 4.30
CA PHE A 74 5.70 -8.19 4.40
C PHE A 74 4.84 -6.93 4.58
N PHE A 75 3.86 -6.71 3.73
CA PHE A 75 2.98 -5.55 3.79
C PHE A 75 1.60 -5.86 3.19
N GLY A 76 0.60 -5.08 3.60
CA GLY A 76 -0.73 -5.12 3.00
C GLY A 76 -0.80 -4.29 1.72
N GLY A 77 -1.82 -4.53 0.90
CA GLY A 77 -2.04 -3.74 -0.32
C GLY A 77 -2.28 -2.26 -0.03
N GLU A 78 -2.98 -1.97 1.05
CA GLU A 78 -3.22 -0.61 1.53
C GLU A 78 -1.93 0.11 1.95
N GLN A 79 -1.07 -0.57 2.71
CA GLN A 79 0.25 -0.04 3.05
C GLN A 79 1.09 0.20 1.80
N SER A 80 1.07 -0.74 0.84
CA SER A 80 1.77 -0.57 -0.43
C SER A 80 1.28 0.66 -1.20
N LEU A 81 -0.02 0.93 -1.21
CA LEU A 81 -0.56 2.13 -1.81
C LEU A 81 -0.03 3.40 -1.14
N ILE A 82 -0.12 3.48 0.19
CA ILE A 82 0.32 4.65 0.94
C ILE A 82 1.82 4.90 0.76
N GLU A 83 2.65 3.87 0.82
CA GLU A 83 4.09 3.98 0.59
C GLU A 83 4.41 4.47 -0.83
N ASN A 84 3.69 3.96 -1.83
CA ASN A 84 3.85 4.41 -3.22
C ASN A 84 3.39 5.87 -3.40
N LEU A 85 2.27 6.26 -2.78
CA LEU A 85 1.78 7.65 -2.82
C LEU A 85 2.72 8.62 -2.08
N PHE A 86 3.31 8.17 -1.00
CA PHE A 86 4.29 8.91 -0.24
C PHE A 86 5.54 9.25 -1.06
N ASP A 87 5.92 8.38 -1.97
CA ASP A 87 7.03 8.57 -2.89
C ASP A 87 6.69 9.48 -4.07
N CYS A 88 5.42 9.74 -4.33
CA CYS A 88 5.00 10.60 -5.43
C CYS A 88 5.16 12.07 -5.07
N GLU A 89 5.92 12.80 -5.88
CA GLU A 89 6.24 14.21 -5.65
C GLU A 89 5.07 15.15 -5.92
N ASP A 90 4.23 14.81 -6.88
CA ASP A 90 3.15 15.68 -7.34
C ASP A 90 1.79 14.97 -7.41
N SER A 91 0.72 15.76 -7.49
CA SER A 91 -0.65 15.26 -7.54
C SER A 91 -0.94 14.46 -8.82
N VAL A 92 -0.32 14.82 -9.95
CA VAL A 92 -0.52 14.14 -11.23
C VAL A 92 0.05 12.72 -11.18
N LYS A 93 1.25 12.55 -10.60
CA LYS A 93 1.84 11.22 -10.40
C LYS A 93 0.99 10.37 -9.46
N ARG A 94 0.45 10.96 -8.38
CA ARG A 94 -0.46 10.26 -7.46
C ARG A 94 -1.74 9.81 -8.14
N ASP A 95 -2.37 10.69 -8.93
CA ASP A 95 -3.57 10.36 -9.68
C ASP A 95 -3.33 9.27 -10.71
N ASN A 96 -2.19 9.30 -11.40
CA ASN A 96 -1.79 8.26 -12.35
C ASN A 96 -1.56 6.92 -11.64
N LEU A 97 -0.92 6.92 -10.47
CA LEU A 97 -0.70 5.71 -9.68
C LEU A 97 -2.02 5.07 -9.26
N LEU A 98 -2.97 5.88 -8.77
CA LEU A 98 -4.30 5.39 -8.42
C LEU A 98 -5.08 4.88 -9.63
N ALA A 99 -4.97 5.55 -10.78
CA ALA A 99 -5.60 5.10 -12.02
C ALA A 99 -5.01 3.77 -12.51
N LEU A 100 -3.71 3.58 -12.40
CA LEU A 100 -3.04 2.31 -12.71
C LEU A 100 -3.50 1.18 -11.76
N GLY A 101 -3.74 1.48 -10.49
CA GLY A 101 -4.29 0.54 -9.50
C GLY A 101 -5.72 0.10 -9.76
N GLY A 102 -6.36 0.63 -10.79
CA GLY A 102 -7.69 0.26 -11.27
C GLY A 102 -8.64 1.45 -11.39
N ALA A 103 -9.32 1.54 -12.52
CA ALA A 103 -10.38 2.51 -12.74
C ALA A 103 -11.66 2.11 -11.97
N GLU A 104 -12.55 3.05 -11.74
CA GLU A 104 -13.84 2.79 -11.13
C GLU A 104 -14.71 1.92 -12.05
N LEU A 105 -15.35 0.90 -11.48
CA LEU A 105 -16.35 0.09 -12.15
C LEU A 105 -17.69 0.33 -11.46
N LYS A 106 -18.58 1.05 -12.12
CA LYS A 106 -19.82 1.58 -11.53
C LYS A 106 -21.09 1.28 -12.33
N SER A 107 -20.92 0.80 -13.55
CA SER A 107 -22.04 0.53 -14.46
C SER A 107 -21.81 -0.73 -15.29
N PRO A 108 -22.84 -1.34 -15.90
CA PRO A 108 -22.68 -2.45 -16.84
C PRO A 108 -21.71 -2.14 -17.99
N ALA A 109 -21.69 -0.89 -18.46
CA ALA A 109 -20.78 -0.45 -19.53
C ALA A 109 -19.32 -0.49 -19.08
N ASP A 110 -19.03 -0.10 -17.84
CA ASP A 110 -17.67 -0.17 -17.28
C ASP A 110 -17.23 -1.63 -17.12
N TRP A 111 -18.11 -2.48 -16.61
CA TRP A 111 -17.82 -3.92 -16.48
C TRP A 111 -17.67 -4.65 -17.84
N ALA A 112 -18.28 -4.14 -18.91
CA ALA A 112 -18.07 -4.64 -20.26
C ALA A 112 -16.72 -4.21 -20.85
N ASN A 113 -16.16 -3.09 -20.39
CA ASN A 113 -14.91 -2.53 -20.91
C ASN A 113 -13.68 -3.26 -20.36
N ALA A 114 -12.95 -3.96 -21.21
CA ALA A 114 -11.77 -4.74 -20.83
C ALA A 114 -10.65 -3.85 -20.22
N SER A 115 -10.46 -2.62 -20.72
CA SER A 115 -9.41 -1.72 -20.22
C SER A 115 -9.69 -1.24 -18.81
N LEU A 116 -10.94 -1.01 -18.44
CA LEU A 116 -11.31 -0.57 -17.08
C LEU A 116 -11.19 -1.70 -16.06
N ARG A 117 -11.32 -2.96 -16.52
CA ARG A 117 -11.16 -4.16 -15.67
C ARG A 117 -9.71 -4.60 -15.49
N GLN A 118 -8.77 -3.92 -16.12
CA GLN A 118 -7.34 -4.18 -15.99
C GLN A 118 -6.72 -3.19 -15.00
N ALA A 119 -5.86 -3.68 -14.12
CA ALA A 119 -5.13 -2.86 -13.16
C ALA A 119 -3.72 -3.37 -12.96
N SER A 120 -2.84 -2.48 -12.51
CA SER A 120 -1.45 -2.80 -12.19
C SER A 120 -1.02 -2.08 -10.93
N ILE A 121 -0.27 -2.77 -10.09
CA ILE A 121 0.33 -2.19 -8.89
C ILE A 121 1.83 -2.41 -8.87
N TYR A 122 2.56 -1.45 -8.31
CA TYR A 122 3.98 -1.57 -8.05
C TYR A 122 4.21 -2.18 -6.68
N ILE A 123 5.06 -3.22 -6.64
CA ILE A 123 5.60 -3.75 -5.38
C ILE A 123 6.94 -3.07 -5.17
N LYS A 124 6.98 -2.18 -4.18
CA LYS A 124 8.18 -1.51 -3.78
C LYS A 124 9.06 -2.47 -2.97
N LEU A 125 10.31 -2.57 -3.35
CA LEU A 125 11.32 -3.27 -2.57
C LEU A 125 12.06 -2.26 -1.68
N PRO A 126 12.52 -2.68 -0.48
CA PRO A 126 13.10 -1.75 0.50
C PRO A 126 14.32 -0.97 0.00
N HIS A 127 15.04 -1.50 -0.97
CA HIS A 127 16.22 -0.89 -1.57
C HIS A 127 15.91 0.07 -2.73
N ASN A 128 14.67 0.11 -3.20
CA ASN A 128 14.20 1.15 -4.13
C ASN A 128 13.80 2.38 -3.32
N SER A 129 14.78 3.18 -2.90
CA SER A 129 14.49 4.47 -2.30
C SER A 129 13.93 5.42 -3.36
N PRO A 130 12.88 6.19 -3.06
CA PRO A 130 12.30 7.17 -3.99
C PRO A 130 13.25 8.31 -4.33
N SER A 131 14.18 8.63 -3.45
CA SER A 131 15.25 9.58 -3.72
C SER A 131 16.21 9.11 -4.81
N SER A 132 16.20 7.85 -5.17
CA SER A 132 17.03 7.25 -6.21
C SER A 132 16.33 7.12 -7.56
N GLN A 133 15.28 7.92 -7.85
CA GLN A 133 14.63 7.89 -9.17
C GLN A 133 15.63 8.12 -10.32
N GLU A 134 16.71 8.84 -10.07
CA GLU A 134 17.79 9.03 -11.04
C GLU A 134 18.79 7.86 -11.06
N LYS A 135 18.91 7.10 -9.97
CA LYS A 135 19.81 5.95 -9.84
C LYS A 135 19.15 4.85 -8.99
N PRO A 136 18.24 4.06 -9.55
CA PRO A 136 17.62 2.98 -8.81
C PRO A 136 18.69 1.98 -8.33
N ILE A 137 18.82 1.82 -7.02
CA ILE A 137 19.63 0.76 -6.45
C ILE A 137 18.81 -0.52 -6.54
N GLY A 138 19.16 -1.41 -7.44
CA GLY A 138 18.47 -2.70 -7.57
C GLY A 138 18.81 -3.63 -6.40
N PHE A 139 17.89 -4.54 -6.08
CA PHE A 139 18.17 -5.63 -5.15
C PHE A 139 19.16 -6.61 -5.80
N PRO A 140 20.32 -6.86 -5.18
CA PRO A 140 21.41 -7.62 -5.80
C PRO A 140 21.10 -9.12 -5.80
N THR A 141 20.24 -9.56 -6.71
CA THR A 141 19.86 -10.97 -6.78
C THR A 141 21.03 -11.87 -7.17
N ASP A 142 22.05 -11.34 -7.84
CA ASP A 142 23.27 -12.05 -8.18
C ASP A 142 24.13 -12.45 -6.96
N ALA A 143 24.01 -11.68 -5.88
CA ALA A 143 24.78 -11.90 -4.66
C ALA A 143 24.18 -12.96 -3.74
N ILE A 144 22.96 -13.44 -4.07
CA ILE A 144 22.24 -14.40 -3.25
C ILE A 144 22.18 -15.77 -3.93
N SER A 145 22.36 -16.83 -3.13
CA SER A 145 22.41 -18.21 -3.63
C SER A 145 21.06 -18.89 -3.76
N ALA A 146 20.03 -18.36 -3.10
CA ALA A 146 18.69 -18.94 -3.11
C ALA A 146 17.71 -18.12 -3.95
N PRO A 147 16.67 -18.74 -4.50
CA PRO A 147 15.66 -18.03 -5.27
C PRO A 147 14.87 -17.06 -4.38
N VAL A 148 14.48 -15.93 -4.96
CA VAL A 148 13.53 -14.99 -4.36
C VAL A 148 12.11 -15.44 -4.64
N GLN A 149 11.27 -15.43 -3.62
CA GLN A 149 9.85 -15.76 -3.74
C GLN A 149 9.02 -14.54 -3.39
N ILE A 150 8.04 -14.25 -4.21
CA ILE A 150 7.02 -13.24 -3.95
C ILE A 150 5.69 -13.95 -3.81
N GLN A 151 5.07 -13.77 -2.66
CA GLN A 151 3.74 -14.30 -2.36
C GLN A 151 2.75 -13.16 -2.27
N ILE A 152 1.64 -13.28 -2.98
CA ILE A 152 0.52 -12.34 -2.92
C ILE A 152 -0.69 -13.11 -2.43
N THR A 153 -1.26 -12.70 -1.31
CA THR A 153 -2.52 -13.21 -0.81
C THR A 153 -3.63 -12.25 -1.21
N TRP A 154 -4.65 -12.78 -1.86
CA TRP A 154 -5.82 -12.02 -2.31
C TRP A 154 -6.92 -12.02 -1.24
N LYS A 155 -7.62 -10.91 -1.08
CA LYS A 155 -8.86 -10.86 -0.30
C LYS A 155 -9.98 -11.60 -1.05
N ASN A 156 -11.07 -11.92 -0.35
CA ASN A 156 -12.29 -12.35 -1.02
C ASN A 156 -12.89 -11.17 -1.79
N PHE A 157 -13.25 -11.37 -3.05
CA PHE A 157 -13.83 -10.29 -3.86
C PHE A 157 -15.18 -9.83 -3.30
N ALA A 158 -15.91 -10.73 -2.66
CA ALA A 158 -17.15 -10.40 -1.96
C ALA A 158 -16.96 -9.38 -0.82
N ASP A 159 -15.74 -9.27 -0.26
CA ASP A 159 -15.46 -8.34 0.83
C ASP A 159 -15.14 -6.91 0.33
N ILE A 160 -14.96 -6.73 -0.99
CA ILE A 160 -14.52 -5.43 -1.57
C ILE A 160 -15.42 -4.93 -2.70
N VAL A 161 -16.22 -5.80 -3.31
CA VAL A 161 -17.17 -5.43 -4.35
C VAL A 161 -18.46 -4.93 -3.71
N LEU A 162 -18.84 -3.70 -4.03
CA LEU A 162 -20.11 -3.13 -3.58
C LEU A 162 -21.27 -3.84 -4.29
N VAL A 163 -22.35 -4.11 -3.55
CA VAL A 163 -23.53 -4.82 -4.07
C VAL A 163 -24.79 -4.01 -3.78
N ASN A 164 -25.64 -3.87 -4.78
CA ASN A 164 -26.96 -3.29 -4.63
C ASN A 164 -28.02 -4.05 -5.41
N ALA A 165 -29.28 -3.96 -4.98
CA ALA A 165 -30.40 -4.46 -5.75
C ALA A 165 -30.63 -3.59 -7.00
N THR A 166 -31.14 -4.18 -8.07
CA THR A 166 -31.49 -3.53 -9.32
C THR A 166 -32.98 -3.69 -9.60
N THR A 167 -33.46 -3.10 -10.67
CA THR A 167 -34.89 -3.25 -11.06
C THR A 167 -35.23 -4.70 -11.41
N GLY A 168 -34.26 -5.47 -11.92
CA GLY A 168 -34.46 -6.85 -12.37
C GLY A 168 -33.93 -7.93 -11.40
N ALA A 169 -33.20 -7.55 -10.34
CA ALA A 169 -32.59 -8.53 -9.45
C ALA A 169 -32.45 -7.99 -8.02
N ASN A 170 -32.66 -8.83 -7.02
CA ASN A 170 -32.40 -8.47 -5.62
C ASN A 170 -30.88 -8.51 -5.33
N ALA A 171 -30.48 -7.93 -4.20
CA ALA A 171 -29.06 -7.83 -3.81
C ALA A 171 -28.39 -9.21 -3.72
N ALA A 172 -29.09 -10.25 -3.28
CA ALA A 172 -28.52 -11.59 -3.22
C ALA A 172 -28.24 -12.20 -4.62
N ALA A 173 -29.12 -11.97 -5.58
CA ALA A 173 -28.94 -12.40 -6.96
C ALA A 173 -27.77 -11.64 -7.62
N VAL A 174 -27.62 -10.35 -7.34
CA VAL A 174 -26.47 -9.56 -7.79
C VAL A 174 -25.18 -10.04 -7.11
N ALA A 175 -25.17 -10.26 -5.81
CA ALA A 175 -24.01 -10.77 -5.07
C ALA A 175 -23.51 -12.13 -5.60
N ALA A 176 -24.42 -12.99 -6.08
CA ALA A 176 -24.07 -14.27 -6.67
C ALA A 176 -23.27 -14.15 -7.99
N THR A 177 -23.22 -12.96 -8.59
CA THR A 177 -22.46 -12.68 -9.83
C THR A 177 -21.08 -12.12 -9.61
N ILE A 178 -20.69 -11.86 -8.35
CA ILE A 178 -19.34 -11.38 -8.01
C ILE A 178 -18.33 -12.39 -8.54
N PRO A 179 -17.30 -11.94 -9.27
CA PRO A 179 -16.24 -12.83 -9.74
C PRO A 179 -15.56 -13.55 -8.57
N THR A 180 -15.21 -14.80 -8.77
CA THR A 180 -14.47 -15.62 -7.79
C THR A 180 -12.99 -15.74 -8.11
N ALA A 181 -12.57 -15.28 -9.29
CA ALA A 181 -11.19 -15.30 -9.74
C ALA A 181 -10.93 -14.15 -10.73
N PHE A 182 -9.67 -13.76 -10.86
CA PHE A 182 -9.24 -12.92 -11.99
C PHE A 182 -9.29 -13.71 -13.30
N SER A 183 -9.54 -13.05 -14.42
CA SER A 183 -9.46 -13.67 -15.75
C SER A 183 -8.03 -13.88 -16.20
N SER A 184 -7.13 -13.00 -15.78
CA SER A 184 -5.68 -13.11 -16.01
C SER A 184 -4.92 -12.37 -14.91
N GLY A 185 -3.68 -12.81 -14.67
CA GLY A 185 -2.77 -12.15 -13.75
C GLY A 185 -1.33 -12.46 -14.11
N GLN A 186 -0.49 -11.46 -14.03
CA GLN A 186 0.94 -11.58 -14.33
C GLN A 186 1.78 -10.72 -13.38
N MET A 187 2.99 -11.18 -13.14
CA MET A 187 4.01 -10.44 -12.42
C MET A 187 5.17 -10.17 -13.38
N GLN A 188 5.52 -8.91 -13.52
CA GLN A 188 6.62 -8.45 -14.36
C GLN A 188 7.77 -8.00 -13.48
N PHE A 189 8.97 -8.44 -13.83
CA PHE A 189 10.20 -8.07 -13.17
C PHE A 189 11.06 -7.29 -14.13
N LYS A 190 11.58 -6.16 -13.65
CA LYS A 190 12.63 -5.42 -14.34
C LYS A 190 13.95 -5.71 -13.64
N GLN A 191 14.92 -6.17 -14.40
CA GLN A 191 16.25 -6.50 -13.92
C GLN A 191 17.28 -5.74 -14.75
N ALA A 192 18.28 -5.20 -14.08
CA ALA A 192 19.46 -4.64 -14.71
C ALA A 192 20.61 -5.64 -14.66
N HIS A 193 21.22 -5.89 -15.80
CA HIS A 193 22.37 -6.80 -15.89
C HIS A 193 23.61 -5.99 -16.21
N LEU A 194 24.75 -6.41 -15.68
CA LEU A 194 26.02 -5.89 -16.14
C LEU A 194 26.22 -6.29 -17.61
N GLN A 195 26.67 -5.35 -18.41
CA GLN A 195 26.74 -5.50 -19.86
C GLN A 195 27.77 -6.55 -20.28
N ASP A 196 28.82 -6.74 -19.49
CA ASP A 196 29.84 -7.75 -19.71
C ASP A 196 29.66 -8.93 -18.74
N ARG A 197 29.64 -10.15 -19.30
CA ARG A 197 29.52 -11.38 -18.54
C ARG A 197 30.73 -11.61 -17.62
N SER A 198 31.92 -11.15 -18.02
CA SER A 198 33.13 -11.24 -17.18
C SER A 198 33.01 -10.37 -15.94
N ASP A 199 32.49 -9.15 -16.09
CA ASP A 199 32.26 -8.23 -14.97
C ASP A 199 31.16 -8.76 -14.03
N SER A 200 30.13 -9.38 -14.58
CA SER A 200 29.08 -10.04 -13.77
C SER A 200 29.66 -11.20 -12.92
N ILE A 201 30.55 -12.02 -13.50
CA ILE A 201 31.19 -13.12 -12.77
C ILE A 201 32.13 -12.56 -11.69
N ALA A 202 32.94 -11.56 -12.04
CA ALA A 202 33.87 -10.92 -11.10
C ALA A 202 33.11 -10.26 -9.93
N ALA A 203 31.99 -9.57 -10.20
CA ALA A 203 31.14 -8.97 -9.20
C ALA A 203 30.52 -10.03 -8.26
N ARG A 204 30.07 -11.17 -8.81
CA ARG A 204 29.57 -12.30 -8.00
C ARG A 204 30.64 -12.90 -7.10
N GLU A 205 31.83 -13.09 -7.63
CA GLU A 205 32.97 -13.61 -6.86
C GLU A 205 33.37 -12.65 -5.75
N ASP A 206 33.38 -11.35 -6.02
CA ASP A 206 33.69 -10.34 -5.03
C ASP A 206 32.60 -10.26 -3.94
N LEU A 207 31.32 -10.25 -4.31
CA LEU A 207 30.20 -10.30 -3.37
C LEU A 207 30.13 -11.60 -2.56
N SER A 208 30.68 -12.71 -3.06
CA SER A 208 30.79 -13.96 -2.31
C SER A 208 31.88 -13.91 -1.25
N LYS A 209 32.92 -13.09 -1.44
CA LYS A 209 34.08 -12.95 -0.56
C LYS A 209 33.93 -11.79 0.42
N HIS A 210 33.23 -10.75 0.04
CA HIS A 210 33.06 -9.53 0.80
C HIS A 210 31.60 -9.29 1.14
N ALA A 211 31.33 -8.82 2.35
CA ALA A 211 29.99 -8.39 2.72
C ALA A 211 29.65 -7.07 2.03
N LEU A 212 28.51 -7.02 1.32
CA LEU A 212 27.94 -5.78 0.81
C LEU A 212 27.01 -5.21 1.87
N SER A 213 27.26 -3.98 2.28
CA SER A 213 26.43 -3.24 3.23
C SER A 213 25.81 -2.04 2.50
N VAL A 214 24.51 -2.09 2.31
CA VAL A 214 23.75 -1.00 1.65
C VAL A 214 22.85 -0.35 2.68
N PRO A 215 23.12 0.91 3.05
CA PRO A 215 22.20 1.65 3.92
C PRO A 215 20.90 1.96 3.20
N LEU A 216 19.78 1.77 3.87
CA LEU A 216 18.45 1.98 3.32
C LEU A 216 17.51 2.64 4.32
N LYS A 217 16.48 3.26 3.79
CA LYS A 217 15.26 3.61 4.52
C LYS A 217 14.21 2.54 4.25
N TYR A 218 13.63 2.00 5.30
CA TYR A 218 12.80 0.82 5.21
C TYR A 218 11.60 0.87 6.15
N PHE A 219 10.42 0.57 5.63
CA PHE A 219 9.23 0.28 6.42
C PHE A 219 9.21 -1.23 6.70
N PRO A 220 9.54 -1.68 7.91
CA PRO A 220 9.50 -3.10 8.23
C PRO A 220 8.06 -3.62 8.33
N GLN A 221 7.96 -4.92 8.50
CA GLN A 221 6.76 -5.75 8.48
C GLN A 221 5.56 -5.30 9.33
N PHE A 222 5.68 -4.27 10.15
CA PHE A 222 4.64 -3.92 11.10
C PHE A 222 3.96 -2.60 10.75
N GLN A 223 2.74 -2.76 10.32
CA GLN A 223 1.71 -1.77 10.39
C GLN A 223 1.09 -1.87 11.78
N PHE A 224 1.26 -0.84 12.61
CA PHE A 224 0.51 -0.71 13.83
C PHE A 224 -0.96 -0.45 13.47
N GLN A 225 -1.87 -1.12 14.15
CA GLN A 225 -3.29 -0.95 13.96
C GLN A 225 -3.98 -0.76 15.30
N ALA A 226 -4.88 0.21 15.38
CA ALA A 226 -5.71 0.43 16.56
C ALA A 226 -7.14 0.80 16.13
N THR A 227 -8.12 0.29 16.85
CA THR A 227 -9.51 0.70 16.70
C THR A 227 -9.74 1.98 17.50
N LEU A 228 -10.26 3.00 16.83
CA LEU A 228 -10.77 4.22 17.43
C LEU A 228 -12.27 4.06 17.61
N PRO A 229 -12.75 3.75 18.83
CA PRO A 229 -14.15 3.38 19.03
C PRO A 229 -15.07 4.59 18.83
N SER A 230 -16.31 4.34 18.48
CA SER A 230 -17.36 5.36 18.48
C SER A 230 -17.53 5.94 19.89
N GLN A 231 -17.35 7.23 20.04
CA GLN A 231 -17.50 7.95 21.32
C GLN A 231 -18.00 9.39 21.11
N ALA A 232 -18.39 10.04 22.20
CA ALA A 232 -18.94 11.40 22.14
C ALA A 232 -17.92 12.48 21.72
N GLY A 233 -16.62 12.22 21.88
CA GLY A 233 -15.53 13.08 21.42
C GLY A 233 -14.83 12.48 20.21
N SER A 234 -14.14 13.31 19.46
CA SER A 234 -13.36 12.89 18.27
C SER A 234 -11.87 12.71 18.52
N SER A 235 -11.41 13.00 19.75
CA SER A 235 -10.01 12.90 20.15
C SER A 235 -9.70 11.55 20.81
N TYR A 236 -8.73 10.85 20.28
CA TYR A 236 -8.38 9.47 20.65
C TYR A 236 -6.91 9.38 21.08
N PRO A 237 -6.64 9.06 22.35
CA PRO A 237 -5.29 8.72 22.77
C PRO A 237 -4.97 7.27 22.40
N VAL A 238 -3.82 7.05 21.77
CA VAL A 238 -3.33 5.75 21.31
C VAL A 238 -1.88 5.58 21.75
N ASN A 239 -1.56 4.46 22.39
CA ASN A 239 -0.17 4.10 22.69
C ASN A 239 0.39 3.27 21.54
N LEU A 240 1.36 3.82 20.81
CA LEU A 240 2.03 3.13 19.72
C LEU A 240 3.00 2.11 20.28
N THR A 241 2.95 0.90 19.73
CA THR A 241 3.78 -0.24 20.15
C THR A 241 4.40 -0.92 18.92
N GLY A 242 5.22 -1.94 19.15
CA GLY A 242 5.80 -2.73 18.07
C GLY A 242 7.07 -2.12 17.46
N PHE A 243 7.68 -1.16 18.13
CA PHE A 243 8.96 -0.61 17.69
C PHE A 243 10.07 -1.66 17.83
N ARG A 244 10.87 -1.77 16.77
CA ARG A 244 12.10 -2.56 16.80
C ARG A 244 13.26 -1.76 17.37
N SER A 245 14.32 -2.47 17.78
CA SER A 245 15.61 -1.83 18.06
C SER A 245 16.11 -1.17 16.77
N GLY A 246 16.57 0.05 16.86
CA GLY A 246 17.06 0.81 15.71
C GLY A 246 16.61 2.25 15.74
N SER A 247 16.98 2.99 14.71
CA SER A 247 16.70 4.41 14.57
C SER A 247 15.47 4.62 13.69
N VAL A 248 14.37 5.09 14.30
CA VAL A 248 13.14 5.44 13.60
C VAL A 248 13.25 6.86 13.05
N GLN A 249 13.08 7.01 11.76
CA GLN A 249 13.11 8.30 11.05
C GLN A 249 11.82 9.07 11.20
N GLY A 250 10.71 8.35 11.30
CA GLY A 250 9.40 8.95 11.44
C GLY A 250 8.27 7.92 11.35
N ILE A 251 7.06 8.41 11.47
CA ILE A 251 5.83 7.63 11.48
C ILE A 251 4.90 8.12 10.38
N LEU A 252 4.46 7.21 9.55
CA LEU A 252 3.43 7.43 8.54
C LEU A 252 2.09 6.97 9.11
N LEU A 253 1.10 7.87 9.13
CA LEU A 253 -0.18 7.66 9.79
C LEU A 253 -1.34 7.88 8.82
N TRP A 254 -2.33 6.98 8.86
CA TRP A 254 -3.62 7.18 8.18
C TRP A 254 -4.77 6.55 8.97
N VAL A 255 -5.96 7.06 8.73
CA VAL A 255 -7.18 6.63 9.41
C VAL A 255 -8.26 6.32 8.38
N VAL A 256 -8.98 5.21 8.58
CA VAL A 256 -10.07 4.76 7.72
C VAL A 256 -11.30 4.52 8.58
N ARG A 257 -12.50 4.81 8.09
CA ARG A 257 -13.73 4.44 8.80
C ARG A 257 -13.89 2.91 8.80
N SER A 258 -14.23 2.33 9.94
CA SER A 258 -14.46 0.88 10.02
C SER A 258 -15.52 0.39 9.04
N ALA A 259 -16.55 1.20 8.77
CA ALA A 259 -17.58 0.90 7.79
C ALA A 259 -17.04 0.84 6.34
N ASP A 260 -15.95 1.53 6.04
CA ASP A 260 -15.35 1.56 4.70
C ASP A 260 -14.42 0.36 4.45
N LEU A 261 -14.06 -0.38 5.49
CA LEU A 261 -13.21 -1.58 5.39
C LEU A 261 -13.98 -2.84 4.99
N SER A 262 -15.31 -2.84 5.15
CA SER A 262 -16.18 -3.93 4.76
C SER A 262 -17.19 -3.48 3.72
N SER A 263 -17.26 -4.17 2.60
CA SER A 263 -17.90 -3.73 1.37
C SER A 263 -19.41 -3.87 1.32
N THR A 264 -20.07 -4.40 2.32
CA THR A 264 -21.50 -4.73 2.19
C THR A 264 -22.42 -3.51 2.03
N THR A 265 -21.94 -2.29 2.29
CA THR A 265 -22.77 -1.09 2.35
C THR A 265 -22.15 0.19 1.82
N ALA A 266 -21.43 0.19 0.70
CA ALA A 266 -20.85 1.41 0.11
C ALA A 266 -19.48 1.85 0.67
N GLY A 267 -18.73 0.95 1.27
CA GLY A 267 -17.38 1.24 1.75
C GLY A 267 -16.37 1.45 0.60
N ASN A 268 -15.50 2.42 0.78
CA ASN A 268 -14.31 2.60 -0.04
C ASN A 268 -13.11 2.67 0.91
N PRO A 269 -12.32 1.59 1.05
CA PRO A 269 -11.18 1.57 1.97
C PRO A 269 -10.08 2.56 1.59
N LEU A 270 -10.15 3.17 0.41
CA LEU A 270 -9.28 4.28 0.01
C LEU A 270 -9.83 5.65 0.43
N ASN A 271 -10.93 5.70 1.15
CA ASN A 271 -11.51 6.92 1.67
C ASN A 271 -10.97 7.21 3.06
N TYR A 272 -9.74 7.71 3.11
CA TYR A 272 -9.06 8.03 4.38
C TYR A 272 -9.67 9.28 5.03
N VAL A 273 -9.80 9.20 6.34
CA VAL A 273 -10.39 10.29 7.14
C VAL A 273 -9.38 11.42 7.30
N PRO A 274 -9.73 12.66 6.90
CA PRO A 274 -8.92 13.82 7.22
C PRO A 274 -8.81 14.00 8.74
N LEU A 275 -7.60 14.27 9.23
CA LEU A 275 -7.36 14.49 10.64
C LEU A 275 -7.47 15.99 10.95
N GLN A 276 -8.14 16.35 12.04
CA GLN A 276 -8.22 17.73 12.52
C GLN A 276 -6.99 18.11 13.35
N SER A 277 -6.48 17.19 14.14
CA SER A 277 -5.23 17.38 14.86
C SER A 277 -4.52 16.05 15.11
N VAL A 278 -3.20 16.12 15.22
CA VAL A 278 -2.34 15.01 15.61
C VAL A 278 -1.29 15.52 16.57
N THR A 279 -1.11 14.84 17.66
CA THR A 279 -0.04 15.09 18.62
C THR A 279 0.71 13.81 18.91
N LEU A 280 2.01 13.82 18.74
CA LEU A 280 2.91 12.72 19.05
C LEU A 280 3.83 13.11 20.20
N SER A 281 3.86 12.30 21.24
CA SER A 281 4.78 12.50 22.36
C SER A 281 5.59 11.22 22.61
N VAL A 282 6.85 11.40 22.97
CA VAL A 282 7.76 10.32 23.34
C VAL A 282 8.26 10.61 24.75
N ASN A 283 8.04 9.66 25.67
CA ASN A 283 8.38 9.82 27.09
C ASN A 283 7.87 11.14 27.71
N GLY A 284 6.67 11.58 27.29
CA GLY A 284 6.04 12.80 27.77
C GLY A 284 6.49 14.09 27.10
N LEU A 285 7.45 14.05 26.18
CA LEU A 285 7.87 15.21 25.38
C LEU A 285 7.15 15.22 24.04
N ASN A 286 6.55 16.35 23.67
CA ASN A 286 5.89 16.50 22.38
C ASN A 286 6.93 16.67 21.27
N TYR A 287 6.95 15.72 20.35
CA TYR A 287 7.82 15.73 19.17
C TYR A 287 7.11 16.29 17.93
N PHE A 288 5.82 16.06 17.83
CA PHE A 288 5.03 16.51 16.71
C PHE A 288 3.67 17.01 17.22
N VAL A 289 3.31 18.21 16.84
CA VAL A 289 1.99 18.78 17.11
C VAL A 289 1.50 19.45 15.83
N ALA A 290 0.46 18.89 15.24
CA ALA A 290 -0.19 19.45 14.07
C ALA A 290 -1.57 19.97 14.48
N GLY A 291 -1.81 21.19 14.16
CA GLY A 291 -3.00 22.02 14.19
C GLY A 291 -4.25 21.59 14.96
N GLN A 292 -5.10 22.55 15.23
CA GLN A 292 -6.40 22.32 15.87
C GLN A 292 -7.56 22.24 14.85
N ASN A 293 -7.25 22.34 13.56
CA ASN A 293 -8.24 22.22 12.49
C ASN A 293 -7.57 21.77 11.17
N SER A 294 -8.38 21.33 10.23
CA SER A 294 -7.92 20.82 8.93
C SER A 294 -7.10 21.86 8.13
N SER A 295 -7.33 23.16 8.30
CA SER A 295 -6.55 24.20 7.60
C SER A 295 -5.12 24.30 8.09
N GLN A 296 -4.87 24.08 9.38
CA GLN A 296 -3.50 24.06 9.92
C GLN A 296 -2.73 22.80 9.53
N ILE A 297 -3.44 21.66 9.37
CA ILE A 297 -2.84 20.48 8.79
C ILE A 297 -2.52 20.71 7.31
N TRP A 298 -3.33 21.49 6.60
CA TRP A 298 -3.06 21.93 5.23
C TRP A 298 -1.74 22.71 5.08
N ASP A 299 -1.40 23.59 6.02
CA ASP A 299 -0.10 24.27 6.04
C ASP A 299 1.07 23.29 6.13
N LEU A 300 0.84 22.13 6.76
CA LEU A 300 1.82 21.04 6.82
C LEU A 300 1.89 20.23 5.50
N VAL A 301 0.83 20.21 4.71
CA VAL A 301 0.84 19.61 3.36
C VAL A 301 1.85 20.32 2.47
N GLU A 302 1.85 21.64 2.48
CA GLU A 302 2.84 22.44 1.74
C GLU A 302 4.28 22.17 2.22
N ARG A 303 4.43 21.79 3.50
CA ARG A 303 5.71 21.37 4.10
C ARG A 303 6.00 19.86 3.94
N LYS A 304 5.21 19.14 3.14
CA LYS A 304 5.36 17.69 2.86
C LYS A 304 5.20 16.76 4.08
N THR A 305 4.62 17.24 5.17
CA THR A 305 4.34 16.41 6.35
C THR A 305 2.94 15.82 6.36
N ALA A 306 2.06 16.30 5.50
CA ALA A 306 0.77 15.68 5.24
C ALA A 306 0.52 15.64 3.73
N CYS A 307 -0.29 14.71 3.27
CA CYS A 307 -0.64 14.58 1.88
C CYS A 307 -2.12 14.30 1.73
N GLN A 308 -2.74 15.03 0.83
CA GLN A 308 -4.05 14.72 0.31
C GLN A 308 -3.90 14.19 -1.12
N PHE A 309 -4.71 13.21 -1.46
CA PHE A 309 -4.79 12.68 -2.82
C PHE A 309 -6.25 12.49 -3.21
N SER A 310 -6.52 12.60 -4.50
CA SER A 310 -7.88 12.44 -5.04
C SER A 310 -8.30 10.99 -4.99
N THR A 311 -9.48 10.73 -4.44
CA THR A 311 -10.15 9.44 -4.49
C THR A 311 -11.61 9.66 -4.84
N THR A 312 -12.42 8.61 -4.83
CA THR A 312 -13.84 8.67 -5.14
C THR A 312 -14.63 7.80 -4.18
N THR A 313 -15.81 8.26 -3.81
CA THR A 313 -16.81 7.47 -3.10
C THR A 313 -17.89 7.07 -4.09
N LEU A 314 -18.28 5.81 -4.07
CA LEU A 314 -19.36 5.28 -4.89
C LEU A 314 -20.66 5.26 -4.09
N ALA A 315 -21.70 5.90 -4.62
CA ALA A 315 -23.04 5.87 -4.08
C ALA A 315 -24.01 5.26 -5.10
N TRP A 316 -24.89 4.36 -4.68
CA TRP A 316 -25.87 3.76 -5.56
C TRP A 316 -26.96 4.75 -5.93
N SER A 317 -27.29 4.85 -7.22
CA SER A 317 -28.40 5.62 -7.75
C SER A 317 -29.47 4.68 -8.31
N SER A 318 -30.59 4.60 -7.64
CA SER A 318 -31.73 3.78 -8.08
C SER A 318 -32.36 4.29 -9.39
N GLY A 319 -32.23 5.59 -9.68
CA GLY A 319 -32.77 6.18 -10.92
C GLY A 319 -31.98 5.78 -12.15
N SER A 320 -30.66 5.66 -12.05
CA SER A 320 -29.78 5.25 -13.16
C SER A 320 -29.40 3.78 -13.13
N GLN A 321 -29.76 3.02 -12.09
CA GLN A 321 -29.35 1.63 -11.84
C GLN A 321 -27.82 1.46 -11.93
N ALA A 322 -27.10 2.45 -11.42
CA ALA A 322 -25.65 2.50 -11.47
C ALA A 322 -25.06 3.21 -10.24
N TYR A 323 -23.81 2.98 -9.94
CA TYR A 323 -23.08 3.75 -8.95
C TYR A 323 -22.69 5.12 -9.52
N VAL A 324 -22.87 6.16 -8.71
CA VAL A 324 -22.38 7.50 -8.99
C VAL A 324 -21.10 7.72 -8.21
N ALA A 325 -20.04 8.09 -8.92
CA ALA A 325 -18.77 8.45 -8.30
C ALA A 325 -18.79 9.92 -7.89
N THR A 326 -18.56 10.16 -6.61
CA THR A 326 -18.38 11.50 -6.05
C THR A 326 -16.91 11.70 -5.71
N PRO A 327 -16.30 12.82 -6.10
CA PRO A 327 -14.93 13.13 -5.68
C PRO A 327 -14.82 13.10 -4.16
N ALA A 328 -13.78 12.44 -3.67
CA ALA A 328 -13.41 12.37 -2.29
C ALA A 328 -11.90 12.59 -2.15
N ALA A 329 -11.43 12.78 -0.94
CA ALA A 329 -10.01 12.95 -0.66
C ALA A 329 -9.52 11.83 0.24
N GLY A 330 -8.41 11.21 -0.14
CA GLY A 330 -7.60 10.40 0.74
C GLY A 330 -6.60 11.28 1.49
N TYR A 331 -6.15 10.81 2.64
CA TYR A 331 -5.31 11.61 3.52
C TYR A 331 -4.35 10.75 4.33
N TYR A 332 -3.08 11.17 4.43
CA TYR A 332 -2.11 10.63 5.38
C TYR A 332 -1.24 11.74 5.97
N VAL A 333 -0.66 11.47 7.13
CA VAL A 333 0.27 12.37 7.83
C VAL A 333 1.61 11.69 8.00
N TRP A 334 2.68 12.39 7.65
CA TRP A 334 4.05 12.00 7.95
C TRP A 334 4.58 12.81 9.14
N MET A 335 5.04 12.11 10.16
CA MET A 335 5.61 12.70 11.39
C MET A 335 7.10 12.37 11.45
N PRO A 336 7.99 13.26 10.97
CA PRO A 336 9.43 13.03 11.02
C PRO A 336 9.98 13.21 12.42
N PHE A 337 10.93 12.35 12.82
CA PHE A 337 11.76 12.55 14.02
C PHE A 337 13.06 13.27 13.72
N ALA A 338 13.52 13.24 12.47
CA ALA A 338 14.70 13.95 12.04
C ALA A 338 14.40 15.43 11.76
N GLN A 339 15.37 16.29 12.01
CA GLN A 339 15.27 17.69 11.63
C GLN A 339 15.35 17.81 10.10
N GLY A 340 14.32 18.40 9.52
CA GLY A 340 14.20 18.64 8.08
C GLY A 340 13.14 17.76 7.42
N THR A 341 12.21 18.41 6.72
CA THR A 341 11.15 17.77 5.95
C THR A 341 11.66 17.10 4.68
N GLU A 342 12.91 17.33 4.30
CA GLU A 342 13.56 16.83 3.10
C GLU A 342 14.26 15.48 3.28
N VAL A 343 14.22 14.91 4.48
CA VAL A 343 14.93 13.67 4.87
C VAL A 343 14.62 12.48 3.95
N LEU A 344 13.50 12.50 3.26
CA LEU A 344 13.16 11.44 2.30
C LEU A 344 13.75 11.65 0.91
N ARG A 345 14.12 12.88 0.59
CA ARG A 345 14.68 13.23 -0.73
C ARG A 345 16.19 13.37 -0.73
N ASP A 346 16.77 13.54 0.44
CA ASP A 346 18.20 13.69 0.55
C ASP A 346 18.87 12.31 0.56
N ASP A 347 19.84 12.12 -0.34
CA ASP A 347 20.74 10.97 -0.36
C ASP A 347 21.63 10.89 0.89
N SER A 348 21.59 11.90 1.76
CA SER A 348 22.23 11.85 3.07
C SER A 348 21.49 10.86 3.97
N MET A 349 21.83 9.61 3.81
CA MET A 349 21.28 8.47 4.55
C MET A 349 21.54 8.52 6.07
N LEU A 350 22.12 9.56 6.56
CA LEU A 350 22.64 9.71 7.91
C LEU A 350 21.82 10.65 8.78
N SER A 351 20.58 10.96 8.44
CA SER A 351 19.74 11.66 9.38
C SER A 351 19.52 10.77 10.61
N ASN A 352 19.96 11.26 11.74
CA ASN A 352 19.81 10.59 13.04
C ASN A 352 18.31 10.48 13.37
N GLY A 353 17.73 9.31 13.18
CA GLY A 353 16.41 9.01 13.69
C GLY A 353 16.44 8.86 15.22
N LEU A 354 15.30 8.62 15.81
CA LEU A 354 15.13 8.48 17.25
C LEU A 354 15.07 6.99 17.63
N GLY A 355 15.89 6.60 18.58
CA GLY A 355 15.81 5.25 19.18
C GLY A 355 14.66 5.19 20.19
N ILE A 356 13.53 4.63 19.79
CA ILE A 356 12.28 4.61 20.59
C ILE A 356 11.82 3.21 21.01
N ALA A 357 12.62 2.19 20.78
CA ALA A 357 12.24 0.80 21.07
C ALA A 357 11.76 0.55 22.51
N ASN A 358 12.34 1.26 23.48
CA ASN A 358 12.02 1.16 24.91
C ASN A 358 11.29 2.42 25.43
N SER A 359 10.74 3.23 24.54
CA SER A 359 10.07 4.48 24.91
C SER A 359 8.57 4.30 24.95
N VAL A 360 7.89 5.10 25.75
CA VAL A 360 6.44 5.25 25.73
C VAL A 360 6.10 6.28 24.66
N VAL A 361 5.49 5.83 23.59
CA VAL A 361 5.11 6.67 22.44
C VAL A 361 3.60 6.80 22.41
N ASN A 362 3.12 8.00 22.76
CA ASN A 362 1.69 8.31 22.77
C ASN A 362 1.33 9.17 21.58
N LEU A 363 0.27 8.79 20.92
CA LEU A 363 -0.33 9.50 19.81
C LEU A 363 -1.73 9.95 20.25
N THR A 364 -2.06 11.20 20.03
CA THR A 364 -3.44 11.69 20.16
C THR A 364 -3.90 12.15 18.79
N VAL A 365 -5.00 11.58 18.31
CA VAL A 365 -5.57 11.86 16.99
C VAL A 365 -6.97 12.42 17.16
N ASP A 366 -7.26 13.52 16.48
CA ASP A 366 -8.61 14.06 16.34
C ASP A 366 -9.09 13.89 14.90
N THR A 367 -10.14 13.11 14.72
CA THR A 367 -10.73 12.84 13.40
C THR A 367 -11.83 13.84 13.03
N GLY A 368 -12.29 14.68 13.95
CA GLY A 368 -13.48 15.49 13.76
C GLY A 368 -14.78 14.70 13.63
N LEU A 369 -14.73 13.37 13.70
CA LEU A 369 -15.88 12.49 13.57
C LEU A 369 -16.32 12.01 14.96
N THR A 370 -17.48 12.46 15.38
CA THR A 370 -18.13 11.96 16.59
C THR A 370 -18.99 10.74 16.21
N SER A 371 -19.09 9.78 17.12
CA SER A 371 -19.95 8.58 16.96
C SER A 371 -19.63 7.71 15.72
N THR A 372 -18.42 7.79 15.18
CA THR A 372 -17.98 6.97 14.06
C THR A 372 -16.76 6.15 14.48
N GLU A 373 -16.85 4.82 14.35
CA GLU A 373 -15.70 3.96 14.57
C GLU A 373 -14.74 4.05 13.40
N CYS A 374 -13.46 4.17 13.70
CA CYS A 374 -12.38 4.25 12.72
C CYS A 374 -11.28 3.24 13.05
N GLN A 375 -10.49 2.88 12.05
CA GLN A 375 -9.25 2.14 12.19
C GLN A 375 -8.09 3.09 11.91
N LEU A 376 -7.16 3.16 12.85
CA LEU A 376 -5.93 3.89 12.72
C LEU A 376 -4.82 2.93 12.34
N TYR A 377 -4.02 3.33 11.37
CA TYR A 377 -2.85 2.60 10.92
C TYR A 377 -1.60 3.48 11.01
N ALA A 378 -0.50 2.89 11.43
CA ALA A 378 0.78 3.57 11.47
C ALA A 378 1.90 2.66 10.94
N ALA A 379 2.74 3.18 10.07
CA ALA A 379 3.95 2.52 9.60
C ALA A 379 5.18 3.29 10.06
N TYR A 380 6.21 2.57 10.51
CA TYR A 380 7.43 3.17 11.05
C TYR A 380 8.56 3.06 10.03
N LEU A 381 9.14 4.19 9.65
CA LEU A 381 10.29 4.23 8.76
C LEU A 381 11.58 4.14 9.58
N TYR A 382 12.39 3.12 9.30
CA TYR A 382 13.67 2.89 9.97
C TYR A 382 14.85 3.21 9.06
N ASN A 383 15.94 3.64 9.65
CA ASN A 383 17.24 3.45 9.06
C ASN A 383 17.63 1.99 9.24
N SER A 384 17.94 1.35 8.16
CA SER A 384 18.33 -0.06 8.11
C SER A 384 19.52 -0.24 7.19
N THR A 385 20.19 -1.34 7.32
CA THR A 385 21.25 -1.74 6.40
C THR A 385 20.91 -3.09 5.81
N LEU A 386 20.90 -3.18 4.50
CA LEU A 386 20.85 -4.46 3.79
C LEU A 386 22.25 -5.05 3.81
N LEU A 387 22.43 -6.16 4.49
CA LEU A 387 23.66 -6.91 4.51
C LEU A 387 23.54 -8.11 3.59
N VAL A 388 24.40 -8.17 2.57
CA VAL A 388 24.51 -9.31 1.66
C VAL A 388 25.89 -9.92 1.86
N SER A 389 25.96 -11.17 2.32
CA SER A 389 27.22 -11.86 2.61
C SER A 389 27.07 -13.37 2.46
N GLY A 390 28.04 -14.01 1.82
CA GLY A 390 28.09 -15.47 1.71
C GLY A 390 26.87 -16.09 1.02
N GLY A 391 26.23 -15.36 0.10
CA GLY A 391 25.02 -15.81 -0.58
C GLY A 391 23.74 -15.67 0.26
N SER A 392 23.81 -15.05 1.43
CA SER A 392 22.67 -14.69 2.28
C SER A 392 22.37 -13.19 2.22
N CYS A 393 21.17 -12.84 2.60
CA CYS A 393 20.71 -11.45 2.64
C CYS A 393 19.85 -11.24 3.89
N ASP A 394 20.13 -10.19 4.64
CA ASP A 394 19.39 -9.84 5.84
C ASP A 394 19.34 -8.32 6.05
N TYR A 395 18.39 -7.86 6.86
CA TYR A 395 18.30 -6.47 7.28
C TYR A 395 18.80 -6.32 8.71
N VAL A 396 19.71 -5.37 8.89
CA VAL A 396 20.21 -4.95 10.20
C VAL A 396 19.63 -3.60 10.54
N PHE A 397 18.97 -3.50 11.69
CA PHE A 397 18.30 -2.30 12.20
C PHE A 397 19.18 -1.56 13.21
#